data_3bdf3b63aff3bada10d691e0715f2c6c
#
_entry.id   3bdf3b63aff3bada10d691e0715f2c6c
#
_cell.length_a   1.000
_cell.length_b   1.000
_cell.length_c   1.000
_cell.angle_alpha   90.00
_cell.angle_beta   90.00
_cell.angle_gamma   90.00
#
_symmetry.space_group_name_H-M   'P 1'
#
loop_
_entity.id
_entity.type
_entity.pdbx_description
1 polymer ?
#
loop_
_entity_poly.entity_id
_entity_poly.type
_entity_poly.pdbx_seq_one_letter_code
_entity_poly.pdbx_strand_id
1 'polypeptide(L)'
;MAALGAAALVVGPLAPAYAFPAVSSQDGEPVGVAAEVPVGEPTADPTAEPTADPAPTPEPAPTPEPAPAPKPSWKMDSVGWWYDLDNGSYARDEKRDIDGATYRFNGSGYMVTGWYNLGGAWEYFAPSGAQVRGWANVSGTWYFLDPQSGVMRTGWITVDGTWYYLEASGAMKTGWLNQGGTWYYLGASGAMVSGWSAIGGSWYYFNESGAMVTGWLKQGGSWYFLNSSGAMKTGWLSQGGTWFYLNGSGVMVSGWNAVGGSWYYFNESGAMVTGWLSQGGSWYYLNASGVMVTGTQWIGGERHWFYDSGVWWGLYPVASAPSAGSGGSSSSAYYKNCDEVRRAGKAPLYRGQPGYSLDLDRDGDGIACEYHRGR
;
A
#
# COMPACT_ATOMS: atom_id res chain seq x y z
N MET A 1 -48.85 4.15 10.14
CA MET A 1 -47.92 5.13 10.71
C MET A 1 -46.79 4.39 11.39
N ALA A 2 -45.65 4.26 10.75
CA ALA A 2 -44.44 3.70 11.32
C ALA A 2 -43.30 4.62 10.93
N ALA A 3 -42.66 5.20 11.94
CA ALA A 3 -41.63 6.23 11.80
C ALA A 3 -40.29 5.58 11.38
N LEU A 4 -39.69 6.12 10.31
CA LEU A 4 -38.30 5.88 9.94
C LEU A 4 -37.39 6.63 10.89
N GLY A 5 -36.59 5.91 11.69
CA GLY A 5 -35.50 6.45 12.47
C GLY A 5 -34.28 6.71 11.58
N ALA A 6 -33.92 7.96 11.39
CA ALA A 6 -32.67 8.39 10.78
C ALA A 6 -31.52 8.17 11.78
N ALA A 7 -30.56 7.31 11.44
CA ALA A 7 -29.29 7.20 12.17
C ALA A 7 -28.39 8.37 11.80
N ALA A 8 -28.16 9.27 12.75
CA ALA A 8 -27.22 10.37 12.61
C ALA A 8 -25.78 9.82 12.68
N LEU A 9 -24.99 10.09 11.63
CA LEU A 9 -23.54 9.95 11.64
C LEU A 9 -22.95 10.99 12.61
N VAL A 10 -22.37 10.53 13.70
CA VAL A 10 -21.54 11.37 14.58
C VAL A 10 -20.17 11.52 13.91
N VAL A 11 -19.95 12.67 13.29
CA VAL A 11 -18.63 13.09 12.81
C VAL A 11 -17.87 13.63 14.02
N GLY A 12 -16.88 12.87 14.49
CA GLY A 12 -15.93 13.35 15.50
C GLY A 12 -14.98 14.41 14.91
N PRO A 13 -14.36 15.26 15.74
CA PRO A 13 -13.56 16.39 15.26
C PRO A 13 -12.33 15.90 14.49
N LEU A 14 -12.16 16.45 13.27
CA LEU A 14 -10.99 16.30 12.43
C LEU A 14 -9.76 16.90 13.13
N ALA A 15 -8.73 16.10 13.33
CA ALA A 15 -7.40 16.61 13.69
C ALA A 15 -6.85 17.47 12.53
N PRO A 16 -6.05 18.51 12.81
CA PRO A 16 -5.60 19.43 11.78
C PRO A 16 -4.73 18.72 10.73
N ALA A 17 -5.11 18.90 9.47
CA ALA A 17 -4.32 18.45 8.32
C ALA A 17 -3.04 19.28 8.23
N TYR A 18 -1.91 18.66 8.47
CA TYR A 18 -0.62 19.20 8.07
C TYR A 18 -0.44 19.00 6.56
N ALA A 19 -0.45 20.11 5.83
CA ALA A 19 -0.14 20.13 4.41
C ALA A 19 1.35 19.87 4.19
N PHE A 20 1.66 18.85 3.37
CA PHE A 20 3.02 18.56 2.94
C PHE A 20 3.32 19.28 1.61
N PRO A 21 4.50 19.91 1.44
CA PRO A 21 4.93 20.43 0.15
C PRO A 21 5.35 19.26 -0.77
N ALA A 22 4.96 19.36 -2.03
CA ALA A 22 5.41 18.46 -3.09
C ALA A 22 6.91 18.62 -3.35
N VAL A 23 7.65 17.51 -3.31
CA VAL A 23 9.07 17.49 -3.70
C VAL A 23 9.14 17.11 -5.18
N SER A 24 9.63 18.04 -5.99
CA SER A 24 10.03 17.78 -7.38
C SER A 24 11.41 17.12 -7.39
N SER A 25 11.52 15.99 -8.09
CA SER A 25 12.79 15.36 -8.43
C SER A 25 13.57 16.23 -9.42
N GLN A 26 14.83 16.52 -9.12
CA GLN A 26 15.84 16.88 -10.13
C GLN A 26 17.11 16.07 -9.87
N ASP A 27 17.48 15.33 -10.91
CA ASP A 27 18.71 14.59 -11.02
C ASP A 27 19.90 15.54 -11.19
N GLY A 28 21.04 15.23 -10.55
CA GLY A 28 22.31 15.93 -10.74
C GLY A 28 23.47 15.03 -10.33
N GLU A 29 24.13 14.43 -11.32
CA GLU A 29 25.36 13.65 -11.15
C GLU A 29 26.53 14.50 -10.68
N PRO A 30 27.53 13.93 -9.98
CA PRO A 30 28.74 14.61 -9.57
C PRO A 30 29.82 14.48 -10.64
N VAL A 31 30.37 15.64 -11.07
CA VAL A 31 31.54 15.71 -11.91
C VAL A 31 32.77 15.79 -11.01
N GLY A 32 33.65 14.80 -11.12
CA GLY A 32 34.99 14.83 -10.54
C GLY A 32 35.94 15.70 -11.35
N VAL A 33 36.82 16.40 -10.67
CA VAL A 33 38.00 17.01 -11.29
C VAL A 33 39.25 16.65 -10.51
N ALA A 34 40.19 16.10 -11.25
CA ALA A 34 41.49 15.64 -10.81
C ALA A 34 42.44 16.80 -10.50
N ALA A 35 43.41 16.51 -9.63
CA ALA A 35 44.55 17.31 -9.30
C ALA A 35 45.57 17.36 -10.42
N GLU A 36 46.21 18.50 -10.60
CA GLU A 36 47.53 18.56 -11.22
C GLU A 36 48.46 19.44 -10.39
N VAL A 37 49.64 18.88 -10.15
CA VAL A 37 50.85 19.50 -9.60
C VAL A 37 51.67 20.06 -10.76
N PRO A 38 52.38 21.14 -10.62
CA PRO A 38 53.64 21.25 -11.32
C PRO A 38 54.84 21.49 -10.40
N VAL A 39 55.82 20.69 -10.67
CA VAL A 39 57.24 20.78 -10.32
C VAL A 39 57.90 21.94 -11.06
N GLY A 40 58.83 22.56 -10.43
CA GLY A 40 59.75 23.51 -11.09
C GLY A 40 60.79 24.10 -10.17
N GLU A 41 61.91 23.41 -10.04
CA GLU A 41 63.20 23.97 -9.66
C GLU A 41 63.77 24.85 -10.81
N PRO A 42 64.57 25.82 -10.52
CA PRO A 42 65.93 25.73 -11.03
C PRO A 42 67.08 26.29 -10.11
N THR A 43 68.10 25.49 -10.04
CA THR A 43 69.56 25.73 -10.24
C THR A 43 70.20 26.97 -9.69
N ALA A 44 71.28 26.66 -8.97
CA ALA A 44 72.32 27.46 -8.49
C ALA A 44 73.21 28.04 -9.58
N ASP A 45 73.94 29.12 -9.31
CA ASP A 45 75.37 29.20 -9.48
C ASP A 45 75.94 30.45 -8.80
N PRO A 46 77.32 30.54 -8.70
CA PRO A 46 77.97 30.80 -7.42
C PRO A 46 78.87 32.09 -7.47
N THR A 47 79.54 32.27 -6.37
CA THR A 47 80.81 33.03 -6.26
C THR A 47 80.75 34.52 -5.87
N ALA A 48 81.07 34.78 -4.63
CA ALA A 48 82.12 35.75 -4.27
C ALA A 48 82.43 35.66 -2.75
N GLU A 49 83.58 35.19 -2.44
CA GLU A 49 84.35 35.46 -1.20
C GLU A 49 85.00 36.88 -1.30
N PRO A 50 85.58 37.37 -0.27
CA PRO A 50 85.29 37.52 1.15
C PRO A 50 85.65 38.91 1.69
N THR A 51 85.26 39.25 2.86
CA THR A 51 86.10 40.09 3.73
C THR A 51 85.76 39.81 5.19
N ALA A 52 86.77 39.49 5.98
CA ALA A 52 86.68 39.28 7.40
C ALA A 52 86.35 40.58 8.14
N ASP A 53 85.26 40.59 8.87
CA ASP A 53 84.90 41.65 9.79
C ASP A 53 85.05 41.15 11.25
N PRO A 54 85.32 42.03 12.20
CA PRO A 54 85.81 41.67 13.54
C PRO A 54 84.76 40.94 14.35
N ALA A 55 85.20 40.04 15.22
CA ALA A 55 84.40 39.18 16.06
C ALA A 55 83.29 39.94 16.82
N PRO A 56 82.03 39.50 16.75
CA PRO A 56 80.92 40.06 17.53
C PRO A 56 81.10 39.73 19.01
N THR A 57 80.78 40.72 19.81
CA THR A 57 80.63 40.61 21.27
C THR A 57 79.62 39.50 21.55
N PRO A 58 79.85 38.59 22.51
CA PRO A 58 78.90 37.50 22.82
C PRO A 58 77.55 38.09 23.24
N GLU A 59 76.54 37.78 22.43
CA GLU A 59 75.17 38.08 22.74
C GLU A 59 74.75 37.35 24.03
N PRO A 60 73.99 37.99 24.94
CA PRO A 60 73.57 37.35 26.16
C PRO A 60 72.72 36.12 25.79
N ALA A 61 72.98 34.97 26.41
CA ALA A 61 72.25 33.72 26.20
C ALA A 61 70.71 33.96 26.24
N PRO A 62 69.93 33.42 25.27
CA PRO A 62 68.54 33.67 25.22
C PRO A 62 67.94 33.18 26.57
N THR A 63 67.13 34.03 27.17
CA THR A 63 66.32 33.67 28.35
C THR A 63 65.53 32.45 27.92
N PRO A 64 65.55 31.35 28.71
CA PRO A 64 64.76 30.16 28.37
C PRO A 64 63.29 30.56 28.18
N GLU A 65 62.72 30.23 27.01
CA GLU A 65 61.32 30.45 26.70
C GLU A 65 60.51 29.77 27.83
N PRO A 66 59.51 30.46 28.43
CA PRO A 66 58.74 29.87 29.48
C PRO A 66 58.13 28.59 28.94
N ALA A 67 58.23 27.47 29.66
CA ALA A 67 57.65 26.19 29.30
C ALA A 67 56.18 26.40 28.89
N PRO A 68 55.72 25.84 27.77
CA PRO A 68 54.36 26.02 27.34
C PRO A 68 53.41 25.69 28.49
N ALA A 69 52.44 26.56 28.72
CA ALA A 69 51.45 26.37 29.76
C ALA A 69 50.83 24.98 29.57
N PRO A 70 50.70 24.23 30.64
CA PRO A 70 50.10 22.89 30.59
C PRO A 70 48.72 22.99 29.94
N LYS A 71 48.32 21.96 29.19
CA LYS A 71 47.05 21.90 28.46
C LYS A 71 46.21 20.73 29.01
N PRO A 72 44.88 20.93 29.11
CA PRO A 72 44.00 19.83 29.46
C PRO A 72 44.22 18.58 28.59
N SER A 73 44.20 17.40 29.20
CA SER A 73 44.57 16.16 28.48
C SER A 73 43.87 14.93 29.04
N TRP A 74 43.73 13.95 28.16
CA TRP A 74 43.21 12.63 28.54
C TRP A 74 44.22 11.86 29.36
N LYS A 75 43.76 11.24 30.42
CA LYS A 75 44.52 10.34 31.30
C LYS A 75 43.77 9.02 31.42
N MET A 76 44.55 7.97 31.66
CA MET A 76 44.00 6.62 31.91
C MET A 76 44.70 6.02 33.12
N ASP A 77 43.91 5.35 33.95
CA ASP A 77 44.40 4.53 35.04
C ASP A 77 43.77 3.13 34.99
N SER A 78 43.90 2.35 36.05
CA SER A 78 43.36 0.98 36.16
C SER A 78 41.83 0.91 36.15
N VAL A 79 41.13 2.02 36.38
CA VAL A 79 39.66 2.10 36.42
C VAL A 79 39.09 2.56 35.07
N GLY A 80 39.76 3.52 34.42
CA GLY A 80 39.29 4.01 33.14
C GLY A 80 39.88 5.35 32.71
N TRP A 81 39.30 5.92 31.66
CA TRP A 81 39.68 7.23 31.11
C TRP A 81 39.05 8.36 31.93
N TRP A 82 39.83 9.42 32.19
CA TRP A 82 39.41 10.67 32.82
C TRP A 82 40.08 11.86 32.13
N TYR A 83 39.58 13.06 32.34
CA TYR A 83 40.09 14.27 31.67
C TYR A 83 40.62 15.25 32.69
N ASP A 84 41.94 15.47 32.63
CA ASP A 84 42.66 16.42 33.45
C ASP A 84 42.46 17.85 32.90
N LEU A 85 42.01 18.75 33.74
CA LEU A 85 41.77 20.17 33.37
C LEU A 85 43.00 21.03 33.52
N ASP A 86 44.12 20.46 33.99
CA ASP A 86 45.45 21.08 34.15
C ASP A 86 45.49 22.26 35.12
N ASN A 87 44.50 22.36 35.96
CA ASN A 87 44.39 23.35 37.03
C ASN A 87 44.36 22.67 38.44
N GLY A 88 44.79 21.40 38.54
CA GLY A 88 44.70 20.58 39.70
C GLY A 88 43.32 19.94 39.92
N SER A 89 42.43 20.01 38.93
CA SER A 89 41.11 19.39 38.93
C SER A 89 40.89 18.54 37.68
N TYR A 90 39.82 17.78 37.68
CA TYR A 90 39.42 16.91 36.56
C TYR A 90 37.91 17.02 36.29
N ALA A 91 37.49 16.68 35.07
CA ALA A 91 36.08 16.67 34.67
C ALA A 91 35.32 15.62 35.49
N ARG A 92 34.20 16.00 36.09
CA ARG A 92 33.35 15.07 36.85
C ARG A 92 31.90 15.55 36.91
N ASP A 93 30.97 14.64 36.85
CA ASP A 93 29.52 14.87 36.92
C ASP A 93 29.04 15.90 35.90
N GLU A 94 29.73 15.98 34.78
CA GLU A 94 29.43 16.95 33.69
C GLU A 94 29.52 16.33 32.29
N LYS A 95 28.89 16.97 31.30
CA LYS A 95 29.23 16.80 29.89
C LYS A 95 30.24 17.84 29.49
N ARG A 96 31.15 17.45 28.61
CA ARG A 96 32.20 18.35 28.09
C ARG A 96 32.47 18.06 26.61
N ASP A 97 32.54 19.09 25.83
CA ASP A 97 32.99 18.99 24.45
C ASP A 97 34.54 19.05 24.40
N ILE A 98 35.14 18.01 23.83
CA ILE A 98 36.57 17.83 23.70
C ILE A 98 36.84 17.39 22.27
N ASP A 99 37.66 18.13 21.56
CA ASP A 99 38.09 17.86 20.17
C ASP A 99 36.90 17.55 19.23
N GLY A 100 35.80 18.30 19.40
CA GLY A 100 34.62 18.19 18.52
C GLY A 100 33.64 17.05 18.87
N ALA A 101 33.88 16.29 19.93
CA ALA A 101 32.97 15.26 20.44
C ALA A 101 32.56 15.59 21.89
N THR A 102 31.32 15.25 22.22
CA THR A 102 30.75 15.40 23.58
C THR A 102 31.03 14.14 24.39
N TYR A 103 31.61 14.30 25.56
CA TYR A 103 31.86 13.22 26.51
C TYR A 103 31.09 13.46 27.82
N ARG A 104 30.80 12.39 28.54
CA ARG A 104 30.22 12.45 29.90
C ARG A 104 31.19 11.88 30.90
N PHE A 105 31.37 12.60 32.02
CA PHE A 105 32.13 12.12 33.16
C PHE A 105 31.17 11.87 34.31
N ASN A 106 31.33 10.70 34.97
CA ASN A 106 30.53 10.33 36.14
C ASN A 106 30.94 11.11 37.39
N GLY A 107 30.26 10.91 38.53
CA GLY A 107 30.57 11.58 39.79
C GLY A 107 31.96 11.26 40.36
N SER A 108 32.60 10.17 39.92
CA SER A 108 33.98 9.81 40.25
C SER A 108 35.01 10.37 39.25
N GLY A 109 34.55 11.07 38.18
CA GLY A 109 35.40 11.67 37.15
C GLY A 109 35.77 10.77 36.00
N TYR A 110 35.28 9.53 35.93
CA TYR A 110 35.59 8.65 34.79
C TYR A 110 34.65 8.85 33.65
N MET A 111 35.20 8.73 32.45
CA MET A 111 34.48 8.79 31.19
C MET A 111 33.42 7.67 31.12
N VAL A 112 32.21 8.06 30.78
CA VAL A 112 31.08 7.15 30.58
C VAL A 112 31.11 6.51 29.20
N THR A 113 30.79 5.22 29.11
CA THR A 113 30.56 4.48 27.87
C THR A 113 29.26 3.68 28.00
N GLY A 114 28.62 3.37 26.86
CA GLY A 114 27.33 2.67 26.83
C GLY A 114 26.15 3.55 27.23
N TRP A 115 25.07 2.92 27.69
CA TRP A 115 23.85 3.63 28.10
C TRP A 115 24.05 4.34 29.45
N TYR A 116 23.66 5.61 29.50
CA TYR A 116 23.67 6.45 30.68
C TYR A 116 22.33 7.12 30.89
N ASN A 117 21.79 7.03 32.13
CA ASN A 117 20.54 7.68 32.50
C ASN A 117 20.78 8.82 33.46
N LEU A 118 20.26 10.00 33.13
CA LEU A 118 20.28 11.15 34.03
C LEU A 118 18.87 11.72 34.17
N GLY A 119 18.26 11.50 35.34
CA GLY A 119 16.94 12.04 35.61
C GLY A 119 15.82 11.56 34.67
N GLY A 120 15.92 10.32 34.18
CA GLY A 120 14.99 9.73 33.21
C GLY A 120 15.36 9.94 31.75
N ALA A 121 16.34 10.80 31.44
CA ALA A 121 16.86 10.98 30.07
C ALA A 121 17.97 9.95 29.79
N TRP A 122 17.76 9.07 28.82
CA TRP A 122 18.75 8.11 28.38
C TRP A 122 19.60 8.69 27.26
N GLU A 123 20.90 8.50 27.37
CA GLU A 123 21.91 8.86 26.37
C GLU A 123 22.80 7.66 26.10
N TYR A 124 23.44 7.61 24.94
CA TYR A 124 24.36 6.54 24.60
C TYR A 124 25.73 7.09 24.23
N PHE A 125 26.76 6.56 24.84
CA PHE A 125 28.15 6.90 24.59
C PHE A 125 28.85 5.70 23.94
N ALA A 126 29.50 5.94 22.81
CA ALA A 126 30.26 4.91 22.12
C ALA A 126 31.37 4.31 22.99
N PRO A 127 31.99 3.19 22.63
CA PRO A 127 33.16 2.66 23.32
C PRO A 127 34.33 3.67 23.43
N SER A 128 34.39 4.63 22.49
CA SER A 128 35.34 5.76 22.54
C SER A 128 34.99 6.82 23.60
N GLY A 129 33.83 6.73 24.24
CA GLY A 129 33.27 7.73 25.14
C GLY A 129 32.50 8.86 24.44
N ALA A 130 32.56 8.97 23.13
CA ALA A 130 31.86 10.02 22.38
C ALA A 130 30.35 9.79 22.44
N GLN A 131 29.56 10.86 22.73
CA GLN A 131 28.11 10.82 22.69
C GLN A 131 27.62 10.50 21.29
N VAL A 132 26.74 9.52 21.17
CA VAL A 132 26.11 9.15 19.91
C VAL A 132 24.86 10.02 19.69
N ARG A 133 24.65 10.45 18.46
CA ARG A 133 23.49 11.23 18.00
C ARG A 133 22.95 10.65 16.70
N GLY A 134 21.64 10.79 16.45
CA GLY A 134 20.98 10.15 15.32
C GLY A 134 20.76 8.67 15.56
N TRP A 135 20.74 7.90 14.47
CA TRP A 135 20.53 6.46 14.54
C TRP A 135 21.74 5.71 15.15
N ALA A 136 21.46 4.84 16.09
CA ALA A 136 22.45 3.98 16.75
C ALA A 136 21.99 2.53 16.73
N ASN A 137 22.84 1.63 16.23
CA ASN A 137 22.62 0.19 16.40
C ASN A 137 23.40 -0.28 17.61
N VAL A 138 22.69 -0.74 18.63
CA VAL A 138 23.30 -1.25 19.86
C VAL A 138 22.90 -2.72 20.01
N SER A 139 23.85 -3.62 19.83
CA SER A 139 23.64 -5.07 19.93
C SER A 139 22.49 -5.57 19.01
N GLY A 140 22.40 -5.07 17.80
CA GLY A 140 21.38 -5.47 16.82
C GLY A 140 20.04 -4.73 16.91
N THR A 141 19.86 -3.90 17.94
CA THR A 141 18.65 -3.08 18.12
C THR A 141 18.93 -1.64 17.73
N TRP A 142 18.05 -1.04 16.93
CA TRP A 142 18.16 0.35 16.53
C TRP A 142 17.46 1.27 17.53
N TYR A 143 18.12 2.39 17.82
CA TYR A 143 17.65 3.49 18.66
C TYR A 143 17.86 4.81 17.94
N PHE A 144 17.12 5.83 18.31
CA PHE A 144 17.34 7.18 17.80
C PHE A 144 17.64 8.14 18.94
N LEU A 145 18.85 8.71 18.90
CA LEU A 145 19.31 9.74 19.82
C LEU A 145 19.09 11.11 19.17
N ASP A 146 18.44 12.01 19.89
CA ASP A 146 18.14 13.35 19.39
C ASP A 146 19.41 14.05 18.88
N PRO A 147 19.43 14.56 17.65
CA PRO A 147 20.65 15.14 17.05
C PRO A 147 21.23 16.34 17.81
N GLN A 148 20.41 17.05 18.58
CA GLN A 148 20.82 18.24 19.32
C GLN A 148 21.22 17.91 20.74
N SER A 149 20.39 17.17 21.47
CA SER A 149 20.60 16.87 22.88
C SER A 149 21.35 15.56 23.14
N GLY A 150 21.31 14.60 22.20
CA GLY A 150 21.79 13.22 22.37
C GLY A 150 20.86 12.33 23.21
N VAL A 151 19.70 12.84 23.61
CA VAL A 151 18.72 12.08 24.42
C VAL A 151 17.96 11.10 23.54
N MET A 152 17.83 9.86 24.02
CA MET A 152 17.06 8.80 23.35
C MET A 152 15.60 9.19 23.18
N ARG A 153 15.10 9.07 21.95
CA ARG A 153 13.71 9.35 21.60
C ARG A 153 12.84 8.11 21.77
N THR A 154 11.56 8.33 22.05
CA THR A 154 10.51 7.31 22.14
C THR A 154 9.25 7.81 21.42
N GLY A 155 8.33 6.91 21.05
CA GLY A 155 7.13 7.24 20.32
C GLY A 155 7.39 7.54 18.84
N TRP A 156 6.48 8.27 18.21
CA TRP A 156 6.61 8.65 16.80
C TRP A 156 7.68 9.73 16.60
N ILE A 157 8.53 9.51 15.62
CA ILE A 157 9.54 10.48 15.17
C ILE A 157 9.54 10.57 13.64
N THR A 158 9.99 11.72 13.13
CA THR A 158 10.25 11.91 11.70
C THR A 158 11.73 12.15 11.48
N VAL A 159 12.32 11.39 10.57
CA VAL A 159 13.72 11.56 10.16
C VAL A 159 13.74 11.63 8.63
N ASP A 160 14.25 12.72 8.07
CA ASP A 160 14.31 12.98 6.63
C ASP A 160 12.95 12.73 5.92
N GLY A 161 11.86 13.19 6.53
CA GLY A 161 10.51 13.05 6.01
C GLY A 161 9.87 11.66 6.20
N THR A 162 10.61 10.68 6.72
CA THR A 162 10.13 9.32 6.96
C THR A 162 9.73 9.15 8.43
N TRP A 163 8.56 8.55 8.66
CA TRP A 163 8.06 8.26 10.00
C TRP A 163 8.58 6.93 10.53
N TYR A 164 8.98 6.95 11.79
CA TYR A 164 9.41 5.78 12.58
C TYR A 164 8.70 5.77 13.93
N TYR A 165 8.63 4.63 14.54
CA TYR A 165 8.14 4.49 15.91
C TYR A 165 9.18 3.81 16.79
N LEU A 166 9.50 4.46 17.92
CA LEU A 166 10.38 3.93 18.97
C LEU A 166 9.51 3.49 20.14
N GLU A 167 9.69 2.27 20.59
CA GLU A 167 8.98 1.75 21.76
C GLU A 167 9.35 2.52 23.03
N ALA A 168 8.67 2.28 24.14
CA ALA A 168 9.00 2.91 25.44
C ALA A 168 10.44 2.61 25.91
N SER A 169 11.01 1.49 25.45
CA SER A 169 12.41 1.14 25.65
C SER A 169 13.40 1.93 24.80
N GLY A 170 12.89 2.73 23.84
CA GLY A 170 13.67 3.39 22.79
C GLY A 170 13.96 2.52 21.59
N ALA A 171 13.66 1.23 21.61
CA ALA A 171 13.90 0.31 20.50
C ALA A 171 13.02 0.66 19.29
N MET A 172 13.62 0.69 18.10
CA MET A 172 12.87 0.93 16.85
C MET A 172 11.90 -0.22 16.58
N LYS A 173 10.62 0.13 16.38
CA LYS A 173 9.55 -0.81 16.04
C LYS A 173 9.63 -1.23 14.59
N THR A 174 9.40 -2.52 14.32
CA THR A 174 9.12 -3.07 13.01
C THR A 174 7.85 -3.92 13.06
N GLY A 175 7.22 -4.17 11.92
CA GLY A 175 5.98 -4.93 11.84
C GLY A 175 4.74 -4.15 12.30
N TRP A 176 3.72 -4.88 12.71
CA TRP A 176 2.44 -4.31 13.11
C TRP A 176 2.52 -3.53 14.42
N LEU A 177 1.89 -2.35 14.42
CA LEU A 177 1.77 -1.46 15.58
C LEU A 177 0.30 -1.05 15.75
N ASN A 178 -0.26 -1.27 16.93
CA ASN A 178 -1.56 -0.71 17.32
C ASN A 178 -1.36 0.48 18.25
N GLN A 179 -1.91 1.64 17.89
CA GLN A 179 -1.90 2.83 18.71
C GLN A 179 -3.34 3.36 18.86
N GLY A 180 -3.89 3.20 20.05
CA GLY A 180 -5.22 3.71 20.34
C GLY A 180 -6.33 3.13 19.44
N GLY A 181 -6.21 1.87 19.02
CA GLY A 181 -7.15 1.21 18.12
C GLY A 181 -6.85 1.40 16.63
N THR A 182 -5.91 2.26 16.27
CA THR A 182 -5.44 2.43 14.87
C THR A 182 -4.24 1.54 14.62
N TRP A 183 -4.28 0.80 13.53
CA TRP A 183 -3.20 -0.06 13.11
C TRP A 183 -2.28 0.63 12.10
N TYR A 184 -0.99 0.44 12.28
CA TYR A 184 0.10 0.88 11.41
C TYR A 184 0.99 -0.30 11.09
N TYR A 185 1.81 -0.17 10.05
CA TYR A 185 2.84 -1.15 9.75
C TYR A 185 4.18 -0.43 9.51
N LEU A 186 5.20 -0.87 10.26
CA LEU A 186 6.58 -0.41 10.09
C LEU A 186 7.32 -1.49 9.30
N GLY A 187 7.91 -1.11 8.18
CA GLY A 187 8.69 -2.03 7.34
C GLY A 187 9.92 -2.60 8.08
N ALA A 188 10.67 -3.47 7.43
CA ALA A 188 11.90 -4.05 8.00
C ALA A 188 12.95 -2.99 8.33
N SER A 189 12.95 -1.85 7.63
CA SER A 189 13.80 -0.69 7.93
C SER A 189 13.28 0.17 9.07
N GLY A 190 12.14 -0.15 9.67
CA GLY A 190 11.43 0.68 10.64
C GLY A 190 10.59 1.80 10.04
N ALA A 191 10.67 2.05 8.73
CA ALA A 191 9.90 3.08 8.06
C ALA A 191 8.40 2.75 8.06
N MET A 192 7.56 3.75 8.39
CA MET A 192 6.10 3.62 8.33
C MET A 192 5.64 3.44 6.88
N VAL A 193 4.77 2.47 6.67
CA VAL A 193 4.20 2.16 5.35
C VAL A 193 2.96 3.00 5.09
N SER A 194 2.80 3.47 3.84
CA SER A 194 1.58 4.10 3.31
C SER A 194 1.24 3.50 1.94
N GLY A 195 -0.01 3.66 1.50
CA GLY A 195 -0.51 3.07 0.26
C GLY A 195 -0.73 1.56 0.33
N TRP A 196 -0.76 0.91 -0.84
CA TRP A 196 -0.92 -0.53 -0.94
C TRP A 196 0.36 -1.29 -0.53
N SER A 197 0.20 -2.31 0.31
CA SER A 197 1.30 -3.14 0.78
C SER A 197 0.91 -4.60 0.91
N ALA A 198 1.77 -5.49 0.41
CA ALA A 198 1.62 -6.93 0.59
C ALA A 198 2.35 -7.37 1.87
N ILE A 199 1.61 -7.87 2.83
CA ILE A 199 2.13 -8.28 4.14
C ILE A 199 1.60 -9.68 4.45
N GLY A 200 2.50 -10.63 4.62
CA GLY A 200 2.12 -12.01 4.95
C GLY A 200 1.20 -12.67 3.91
N GLY A 201 1.36 -12.34 2.63
CA GLY A 201 0.55 -12.90 1.54
C GLY A 201 -0.82 -12.25 1.34
N SER A 202 -1.16 -11.23 2.11
CA SER A 202 -2.39 -10.44 1.96
C SER A 202 -2.07 -8.99 1.61
N TRP A 203 -2.94 -8.35 0.82
CA TRP A 203 -2.83 -6.94 0.53
C TRP A 203 -3.57 -6.11 1.57
N TYR A 204 -2.94 -5.00 1.98
CA TYR A 204 -3.47 -4.00 2.90
C TYR A 204 -3.34 -2.62 2.27
N TYR A 205 -4.14 -1.69 2.72
CA TYR A 205 -4.01 -0.29 2.35
C TYR A 205 -3.87 0.58 3.58
N PHE A 206 -2.85 1.44 3.58
CA PHE A 206 -2.60 2.44 4.61
C PHE A 206 -2.79 3.82 4.00
N ASN A 207 -3.52 4.68 4.67
CA ASN A 207 -3.71 6.05 4.20
C ASN A 207 -2.40 6.88 4.32
N GLU A 208 -2.44 8.14 3.91
CA GLU A 208 -1.28 9.03 3.95
C GLU A 208 -0.70 9.23 5.35
N SER A 209 -1.52 9.11 6.40
CA SER A 209 -1.04 9.13 7.79
C SER A 209 -0.51 7.78 8.30
N GLY A 210 -0.43 6.77 7.43
CA GLY A 210 0.00 5.40 7.77
C GLY A 210 -1.07 4.57 8.48
N ALA A 211 -2.28 5.09 8.69
CA ALA A 211 -3.36 4.34 9.32
C ALA A 211 -3.95 3.29 8.37
N MET A 212 -4.06 2.03 8.84
CA MET A 212 -4.67 0.93 8.10
C MET A 212 -6.15 1.22 7.83
N VAL A 213 -6.56 1.06 6.58
CA VAL A 213 -7.94 1.23 6.14
C VAL A 213 -8.70 -0.09 6.21
N THR A 214 -9.98 -0.04 6.58
CA THR A 214 -10.93 -1.15 6.55
C THR A 214 -12.22 -0.72 5.87
N GLY A 215 -13.02 -1.67 5.37
CA GLY A 215 -14.25 -1.38 4.64
C GLY A 215 -14.01 -1.03 3.17
N TRP A 216 -14.96 -0.28 2.59
CA TRP A 216 -14.87 0.15 1.19
C TRP A 216 -13.85 1.25 0.97
N LEU A 217 -12.97 1.04 -0.01
CA LEU A 217 -11.92 1.96 -0.44
C LEU A 217 -12.07 2.27 -1.93
N LYS A 218 -12.14 3.55 -2.28
CA LYS A 218 -12.03 3.98 -3.68
C LYS A 218 -10.62 4.49 -3.94
N GLN A 219 -9.89 3.83 -4.83
CA GLN A 219 -8.52 4.19 -5.19
C GLN A 219 -8.30 4.06 -6.70
N GLY A 220 -7.75 5.09 -7.32
CA GLY A 220 -7.48 5.09 -8.76
C GLY A 220 -8.73 4.85 -9.62
N GLY A 221 -9.91 5.34 -9.20
CA GLY A 221 -11.19 5.13 -9.88
C GLY A 221 -11.86 3.78 -9.61
N SER A 222 -11.17 2.82 -9.01
CA SER A 222 -11.67 1.47 -8.68
C SER A 222 -12.08 1.36 -7.22
N TRP A 223 -13.08 0.50 -6.94
CA TRP A 223 -13.51 0.18 -5.61
C TRP A 223 -12.89 -1.14 -5.14
N TYR A 224 -12.45 -1.15 -3.90
CA TYR A 224 -11.89 -2.30 -3.18
C TYR A 224 -12.60 -2.47 -1.85
N PHE A 225 -12.52 -3.64 -1.26
CA PHE A 225 -13.01 -3.90 0.09
C PHE A 225 -11.91 -4.51 0.96
N LEU A 226 -11.59 -3.82 2.07
CA LEU A 226 -10.69 -4.31 3.11
C LEU A 226 -11.55 -4.86 4.25
N ASN A 227 -11.34 -6.11 4.64
CA ASN A 227 -12.11 -6.72 5.73
C ASN A 227 -11.77 -6.09 7.10
N SER A 228 -12.37 -6.56 8.17
CA SER A 228 -12.15 -6.04 9.52
C SER A 228 -10.70 -6.21 10.02
N SER A 229 -9.93 -7.12 9.44
CA SER A 229 -8.50 -7.27 9.72
C SER A 229 -7.62 -6.39 8.83
N GLY A 230 -8.21 -5.59 7.93
CA GLY A 230 -7.52 -4.76 6.94
C GLY A 230 -7.11 -5.50 5.68
N ALA A 231 -7.25 -6.82 5.62
CA ALA A 231 -6.86 -7.58 4.43
C ALA A 231 -7.85 -7.36 3.27
N MET A 232 -7.31 -7.13 2.06
CA MET A 232 -8.10 -6.95 0.84
C MET A 232 -8.91 -8.20 0.51
N LYS A 233 -10.19 -8.02 0.26
CA LYS A 233 -11.13 -9.06 -0.14
C LYS A 233 -11.07 -9.32 -1.64
N THR A 234 -11.13 -10.57 -2.03
CA THR A 234 -11.40 -11.04 -3.40
C THR A 234 -12.58 -12.01 -3.41
N GLY A 235 -13.20 -12.21 -4.55
CA GLY A 235 -14.36 -13.07 -4.69
C GLY A 235 -15.66 -12.45 -4.15
N TRP A 236 -16.62 -13.30 -3.79
CA TRP A 236 -17.93 -12.88 -3.33
C TRP A 236 -17.90 -12.18 -1.97
N LEU A 237 -18.64 -11.07 -1.87
CA LEU A 237 -18.81 -10.25 -0.66
C LEU A 237 -20.30 -9.98 -0.46
N SER A 238 -20.82 -10.29 0.71
CA SER A 238 -22.16 -9.89 1.14
C SER A 238 -22.05 -8.76 2.18
N GLN A 239 -22.72 -7.64 1.91
CA GLN A 239 -22.79 -6.49 2.81
C GLN A 239 -24.23 -6.00 2.91
N GLY A 240 -24.80 -6.02 4.11
CA GLY A 240 -26.17 -5.56 4.32
C GLY A 240 -27.22 -6.27 3.47
N GLY A 241 -27.04 -7.56 3.15
CA GLY A 241 -27.91 -8.33 2.28
C GLY A 241 -27.69 -8.13 0.78
N THR A 242 -26.76 -7.25 0.39
CA THR A 242 -26.38 -7.03 -1.02
C THR A 242 -25.10 -7.81 -1.33
N TRP A 243 -25.09 -8.47 -2.48
CA TRP A 243 -23.94 -9.22 -2.97
C TRP A 243 -23.12 -8.37 -3.95
N PHE A 244 -21.81 -8.44 -3.79
CA PHE A 244 -20.79 -7.83 -4.64
C PHE A 244 -19.78 -8.91 -5.06
N TYR A 245 -19.04 -8.65 -6.12
CA TYR A 245 -17.91 -9.50 -6.50
C TYR A 245 -16.65 -8.66 -6.71
N LEU A 246 -15.58 -9.06 -6.04
CA LEU A 246 -14.25 -8.48 -6.19
C LEU A 246 -13.42 -9.46 -7.04
N ASN A 247 -12.85 -8.99 -8.14
CA ASN A 247 -12.04 -9.84 -9.01
C ASN A 247 -10.72 -10.27 -8.33
N GLY A 248 -9.88 -11.04 -9.03
CA GLY A 248 -8.60 -11.51 -8.49
C GLY A 248 -7.62 -10.40 -8.06
N SER A 249 -7.79 -9.20 -8.59
CA SER A 249 -7.02 -8.00 -8.20
C SER A 249 -7.70 -7.19 -7.09
N GLY A 250 -8.80 -7.69 -6.52
CA GLY A 250 -9.58 -7.01 -5.48
C GLY A 250 -10.48 -5.89 -5.97
N VAL A 251 -10.55 -5.64 -7.29
CA VAL A 251 -11.41 -4.61 -7.86
C VAL A 251 -12.86 -5.08 -7.92
N MET A 252 -13.78 -4.27 -7.40
CA MET A 252 -15.22 -4.49 -7.51
C MET A 252 -15.65 -4.44 -8.98
N VAL A 253 -16.37 -5.45 -9.41
CA VAL A 253 -16.87 -5.53 -10.79
C VAL A 253 -18.24 -4.85 -10.94
N SER A 254 -18.52 -4.39 -12.17
CA SER A 254 -19.84 -3.92 -12.61
C SER A 254 -20.14 -4.46 -14.00
N GLY A 255 -21.41 -4.39 -14.44
CA GLY A 255 -21.85 -4.96 -15.71
C GLY A 255 -21.89 -6.48 -15.72
N TRP A 256 -21.84 -7.07 -16.92
CA TRP A 256 -21.80 -8.52 -17.10
C TRP A 256 -20.45 -9.13 -16.72
N ASN A 257 -20.47 -10.14 -15.86
CA ASN A 257 -19.25 -10.85 -15.44
C ASN A 257 -19.50 -12.35 -15.34
N ALA A 258 -18.57 -13.14 -15.88
CA ALA A 258 -18.57 -14.59 -15.76
C ALA A 258 -17.80 -14.99 -14.49
N VAL A 259 -18.47 -15.65 -13.57
CA VAL A 259 -17.87 -16.12 -12.30
C VAL A 259 -18.19 -17.61 -12.13
N GLY A 260 -17.15 -18.44 -12.07
CA GLY A 260 -17.30 -19.87 -11.90
C GLY A 260 -18.10 -20.56 -13.02
N GLY A 261 -18.00 -20.05 -14.25
CA GLY A 261 -18.73 -20.59 -15.40
C GLY A 261 -20.17 -20.11 -15.54
N SER A 262 -20.68 -19.28 -14.63
CA SER A 262 -22.00 -18.68 -14.69
C SER A 262 -21.93 -17.18 -14.92
N TRP A 263 -22.89 -16.62 -15.68
CA TRP A 263 -22.98 -15.19 -15.91
C TRP A 263 -23.83 -14.51 -14.84
N TYR A 264 -23.33 -13.36 -14.37
CA TYR A 264 -23.96 -12.46 -13.41
C TYR A 264 -23.97 -11.05 -13.95
N TYR A 265 -24.88 -10.23 -13.49
CA TYR A 265 -24.89 -8.81 -13.77
C TYR A 265 -24.79 -8.00 -12.47
N PHE A 266 -23.88 -7.05 -12.44
CA PHE A 266 -23.69 -6.12 -11.33
C PHE A 266 -24.03 -4.71 -11.82
N ASN A 267 -24.84 -3.98 -11.09
CA ASN A 267 -25.19 -2.62 -11.47
C ASN A 267 -23.99 -1.65 -11.31
N GLU A 268 -24.18 -0.38 -11.61
CA GLU A 268 -23.12 0.63 -11.53
C GLU A 268 -22.53 0.79 -10.12
N SER A 269 -23.31 0.50 -9.07
CA SER A 269 -22.82 0.48 -7.68
C SER A 269 -22.13 -0.84 -7.29
N GLY A 270 -21.98 -1.78 -8.23
CA GLY A 270 -21.39 -3.10 -8.01
C GLY A 270 -22.34 -4.11 -7.35
N ALA A 271 -23.60 -3.75 -7.10
CA ALA A 271 -24.58 -4.65 -6.50
C ALA A 271 -25.04 -5.69 -7.51
N MET A 272 -25.03 -6.98 -7.11
CA MET A 272 -25.54 -8.09 -7.91
C MET A 272 -27.05 -7.92 -8.13
N VAL A 273 -27.47 -8.02 -9.40
CA VAL A 273 -28.87 -7.93 -9.81
C VAL A 273 -29.52 -9.32 -9.80
N THR A 274 -30.78 -9.38 -9.40
CA THR A 274 -31.65 -10.58 -9.50
C THR A 274 -32.97 -10.19 -10.15
N GLY A 275 -33.67 -11.13 -10.74
CA GLY A 275 -34.93 -10.88 -11.46
C GLY A 275 -34.71 -10.38 -12.89
N TRP A 276 -35.72 -9.67 -13.41
CA TRP A 276 -35.70 -9.15 -14.78
C TRP A 276 -34.71 -7.99 -14.95
N LEU A 277 -33.90 -8.06 -15.98
CA LEU A 277 -32.92 -7.05 -16.37
C LEU A 277 -33.12 -6.63 -17.83
N SER A 278 -33.32 -5.34 -18.07
CA SER A 278 -33.28 -4.77 -19.42
C SER A 278 -31.90 -4.14 -19.64
N GLN A 279 -31.17 -4.63 -20.65
CA GLN A 279 -29.82 -4.15 -20.96
C GLN A 279 -29.59 -4.16 -22.48
N GLY A 280 -29.17 -3.03 -23.03
CA GLY A 280 -28.88 -2.91 -24.46
C GLY A 280 -30.06 -3.23 -25.38
N GLY A 281 -31.30 -2.95 -24.96
CA GLY A 281 -32.52 -3.23 -25.71
C GLY A 281 -32.97 -4.70 -25.63
N SER A 282 -32.30 -5.54 -24.88
CA SER A 282 -32.64 -6.96 -24.64
C SER A 282 -33.05 -7.19 -23.18
N TRP A 283 -33.91 -8.19 -22.97
CA TRP A 283 -34.30 -8.61 -21.64
C TRP A 283 -33.58 -9.90 -21.23
N TYR A 284 -33.21 -9.97 -19.98
CA TYR A 284 -32.55 -11.10 -19.33
C TYR A 284 -33.25 -11.40 -18.01
N TYR A 285 -33.04 -12.59 -17.48
CA TYR A 285 -33.49 -12.94 -16.13
C TYR A 285 -32.36 -13.54 -15.33
N LEU A 286 -32.12 -12.97 -14.16
CA LEU A 286 -31.15 -13.46 -13.17
C LEU A 286 -31.96 -14.17 -12.07
N ASN A 287 -31.66 -15.43 -11.77
CA ASN A 287 -32.37 -16.17 -10.73
C ASN A 287 -32.07 -15.60 -9.33
N ALA A 288 -32.65 -16.18 -8.29
CA ALA A 288 -32.46 -15.72 -6.91
C ALA A 288 -31.01 -15.76 -6.43
N SER A 289 -30.14 -16.56 -7.07
CA SER A 289 -28.70 -16.59 -6.81
C SER A 289 -27.92 -15.63 -7.71
N GLY A 290 -28.59 -14.80 -8.53
CA GLY A 290 -27.97 -13.87 -9.47
C GLY A 290 -27.48 -14.49 -10.76
N VAL A 291 -27.63 -15.80 -10.97
CA VAL A 291 -27.18 -16.48 -12.19
C VAL A 291 -28.13 -16.19 -13.34
N MET A 292 -27.57 -15.75 -14.48
CA MET A 292 -28.32 -15.59 -15.73
C MET A 292 -28.89 -16.92 -16.18
N VAL A 293 -30.18 -16.95 -16.49
CA VAL A 293 -30.85 -18.16 -16.95
C VAL A 293 -30.82 -18.27 -18.47
N THR A 294 -30.86 -19.52 -18.97
CA THR A 294 -31.00 -19.89 -20.39
C THR A 294 -32.02 -20.96 -20.54
N GLY A 295 -32.45 -21.24 -21.77
CA GLY A 295 -33.43 -22.24 -22.09
C GLY A 295 -34.83 -21.96 -21.51
N THR A 296 -35.58 -22.98 -21.17
CA THR A 296 -36.95 -22.84 -20.65
C THR A 296 -36.98 -22.66 -19.15
N GLN A 297 -37.61 -21.59 -18.67
CA GLN A 297 -37.73 -21.25 -17.24
C GLN A 297 -39.19 -20.98 -16.86
N TRP A 298 -39.55 -21.33 -15.62
CA TRP A 298 -40.83 -20.96 -15.01
C TRP A 298 -40.62 -19.71 -14.13
N ILE A 299 -41.26 -18.60 -14.52
CA ILE A 299 -41.11 -17.31 -13.83
C ILE A 299 -42.52 -16.73 -13.64
N GLY A 300 -42.90 -16.46 -12.38
CA GLY A 300 -44.24 -15.91 -12.07
C GLY A 300 -45.40 -16.79 -12.47
N GLY A 301 -45.20 -18.11 -12.61
CA GLY A 301 -46.23 -19.04 -13.05
C GLY A 301 -46.36 -19.18 -14.57
N GLU A 302 -45.55 -18.53 -15.32
CA GLU A 302 -45.48 -18.56 -16.79
C GLU A 302 -44.20 -19.23 -17.30
N ARG A 303 -44.29 -19.92 -18.45
CA ARG A 303 -43.12 -20.50 -19.11
C ARG A 303 -42.48 -19.45 -20.02
N HIS A 304 -41.21 -19.12 -19.74
CA HIS A 304 -40.39 -18.24 -20.54
C HIS A 304 -39.30 -19.02 -21.23
N TRP A 305 -38.88 -18.58 -22.42
CA TRP A 305 -37.75 -19.16 -23.12
C TRP A 305 -36.67 -18.13 -23.36
N PHE A 306 -35.41 -18.52 -23.11
CA PHE A 306 -34.23 -17.70 -23.26
C PHE A 306 -33.25 -18.39 -24.21
N TYR A 307 -32.58 -17.61 -25.06
CA TYR A 307 -31.44 -18.08 -25.86
C TYR A 307 -30.28 -18.50 -24.97
N ASP A 308 -29.28 -19.22 -25.54
CA ASP A 308 -28.03 -19.54 -24.83
C ASP A 308 -27.24 -18.29 -24.45
N SER A 309 -27.44 -17.18 -25.18
CA SER A 309 -26.96 -15.85 -24.82
C SER A 309 -27.63 -15.23 -23.58
N GLY A 310 -28.66 -15.87 -23.02
CA GLY A 310 -29.47 -15.34 -21.92
C GLY A 310 -30.55 -14.34 -22.35
N VAL A 311 -30.61 -13.95 -23.62
CA VAL A 311 -31.63 -13.01 -24.13
C VAL A 311 -32.98 -13.67 -24.08
N TRP A 312 -33.96 -12.99 -23.48
CA TRP A 312 -35.35 -13.45 -23.45
C TRP A 312 -35.96 -13.43 -24.84
N TRP A 313 -36.47 -14.56 -25.28
CA TRP A 313 -37.21 -14.69 -26.53
C TRP A 313 -38.69 -14.34 -26.39
N GLY A 314 -39.33 -14.73 -25.28
CA GLY A 314 -40.76 -14.54 -25.05
C GLY A 314 -41.38 -15.61 -24.15
N LEU A 315 -42.70 -15.53 -24.02
CA LEU A 315 -43.44 -16.59 -23.36
C LEU A 315 -43.42 -17.84 -24.24
N TYR A 316 -43.11 -18.98 -23.65
CA TYR A 316 -43.24 -20.24 -24.35
C TYR A 316 -44.75 -20.53 -24.54
N PRO A 317 -45.23 -20.69 -25.80
CA PRO A 317 -46.66 -20.97 -26.03
C PRO A 317 -47.05 -22.25 -25.27
N VAL A 318 -47.84 -22.14 -24.19
CA VAL A 318 -48.55 -23.27 -23.66
C VAL A 318 -49.58 -23.66 -24.74
N ALA A 319 -49.43 -24.85 -25.33
CA ALA A 319 -50.53 -25.43 -26.07
C ALA A 319 -51.75 -25.37 -25.14
N SER A 320 -52.75 -24.58 -25.53
CA SER A 320 -54.03 -24.56 -24.81
C SER A 320 -54.44 -26.01 -24.61
N ALA A 321 -54.67 -26.43 -23.37
CA ALA A 321 -55.29 -27.73 -23.13
C ALA A 321 -56.51 -27.79 -24.04
N PRO A 322 -56.71 -28.83 -24.83
CA PRO A 322 -57.88 -28.92 -25.67
C PRO A 322 -59.12 -28.78 -24.77
N SER A 323 -59.90 -27.73 -24.98
CA SER A 323 -61.21 -27.61 -24.40
C SER A 323 -61.92 -28.92 -24.76
N ALA A 324 -62.40 -29.66 -23.79
CA ALA A 324 -63.24 -30.81 -24.01
C ALA A 324 -64.53 -30.33 -24.67
N GLY A 325 -64.52 -30.30 -25.99
CA GLY A 325 -65.58 -29.84 -26.87
C GLY A 325 -65.42 -30.52 -28.23
N SER A 326 -66.09 -31.65 -28.38
CA SER A 326 -66.51 -32.39 -29.58
C SER A 326 -65.55 -32.43 -30.79
N GLY A 327 -65.01 -33.60 -31.06
CA GLY A 327 -64.89 -34.24 -32.36
C GLY A 327 -64.24 -33.45 -33.48
N GLY A 328 -62.89 -33.46 -33.53
CA GLY A 328 -62.17 -33.09 -34.74
C GLY A 328 -60.82 -33.80 -34.69
N SER A 329 -60.58 -34.67 -35.68
CA SER A 329 -59.32 -35.37 -35.93
C SER A 329 -58.14 -34.43 -35.78
N SER A 330 -57.28 -34.68 -34.78
CA SER A 330 -55.92 -34.10 -34.73
C SER A 330 -55.07 -34.74 -35.81
N SER A 331 -55.15 -34.20 -37.05
CA SER A 331 -54.14 -34.47 -38.06
C SER A 331 -52.81 -33.85 -37.52
N SER A 332 -51.87 -34.69 -37.16
CA SER A 332 -50.46 -34.25 -37.00
C SER A 332 -50.05 -33.57 -38.26
N ALA A 333 -49.91 -32.25 -38.24
CA ALA A 333 -49.47 -31.51 -39.41
C ALA A 333 -48.06 -32.03 -39.77
N TYR A 334 -47.93 -32.67 -40.90
CA TYR A 334 -46.67 -33.08 -41.50
C TYR A 334 -46.41 -32.19 -42.69
N TYR A 335 -45.26 -31.50 -42.73
CA TYR A 335 -44.83 -30.70 -43.84
C TYR A 335 -43.58 -31.32 -44.47
N LYS A 336 -43.62 -31.49 -45.78
CA LYS A 336 -42.56 -32.15 -46.57
C LYS A 336 -41.32 -31.25 -46.72
N ASN A 337 -41.53 -29.94 -46.68
CA ASN A 337 -40.48 -28.92 -46.86
C ASN A 337 -40.99 -27.56 -46.37
N CYS A 338 -40.06 -26.61 -46.26
CA CYS A 338 -40.36 -25.26 -45.79
C CYS A 338 -41.35 -24.48 -46.69
N ASP A 339 -41.49 -24.83 -47.97
CA ASP A 339 -42.45 -24.18 -48.85
C ASP A 339 -43.88 -24.56 -48.51
N GLU A 340 -44.08 -25.76 -48.05
CA GLU A 340 -45.42 -26.19 -47.52
C GLU A 340 -45.77 -25.48 -46.22
N VAL A 341 -44.79 -25.30 -45.34
CA VAL A 341 -44.93 -24.52 -44.09
C VAL A 341 -45.30 -23.07 -44.40
N ARG A 342 -44.61 -22.46 -45.34
CA ARG A 342 -44.85 -21.06 -45.78
C ARG A 342 -46.22 -20.93 -46.44
N ARG A 343 -46.63 -21.87 -47.33
CA ARG A 343 -47.95 -21.89 -47.97
C ARG A 343 -49.06 -22.03 -46.94
N ALA A 344 -48.83 -22.79 -45.88
CA ALA A 344 -49.77 -22.94 -44.78
C ALA A 344 -49.80 -21.73 -43.82
N GLY A 345 -48.95 -20.71 -44.03
CA GLY A 345 -48.84 -19.54 -43.19
C GLY A 345 -48.30 -19.84 -41.79
N LYS A 346 -47.52 -20.93 -41.67
CA LYS A 346 -47.01 -21.42 -40.37
C LYS A 346 -45.52 -21.19 -40.14
N ALA A 347 -44.84 -20.70 -41.18
CA ALA A 347 -43.40 -20.35 -41.05
C ALA A 347 -43.19 -19.03 -40.27
N PRO A 348 -42.17 -18.98 -39.39
CA PRO A 348 -41.32 -20.10 -39.00
C PRO A 348 -42.01 -21.06 -38.03
N LEU A 349 -41.57 -22.34 -38.00
CA LEU A 349 -42.01 -23.33 -37.04
C LEU A 349 -40.94 -23.50 -35.95
N TYR A 350 -41.34 -23.51 -34.71
CA TYR A 350 -40.45 -23.70 -33.60
C TYR A 350 -40.49 -25.14 -33.07
N ARG A 351 -39.37 -25.64 -32.53
CA ARG A 351 -39.27 -26.98 -31.92
C ARG A 351 -40.40 -27.22 -30.92
N GLY A 352 -41.14 -28.31 -31.12
CA GLY A 352 -42.32 -28.67 -30.32
C GLY A 352 -43.67 -28.19 -30.91
N GLN A 353 -43.70 -27.40 -31.96
CA GLN A 353 -44.91 -27.06 -32.66
C GLN A 353 -45.39 -28.22 -33.58
N PRO A 354 -46.69 -28.39 -33.78
CA PRO A 354 -47.20 -29.36 -34.74
C PRO A 354 -46.62 -29.07 -36.12
N GLY A 355 -45.97 -30.07 -36.72
CA GLY A 355 -45.32 -29.95 -38.02
C GLY A 355 -43.82 -29.58 -38.00
N TYR A 356 -43.25 -29.25 -36.84
CA TYR A 356 -41.79 -29.10 -36.73
C TYR A 356 -41.12 -30.46 -36.90
N SER A 357 -40.05 -30.50 -37.67
CA SER A 357 -39.11 -31.62 -37.71
C SER A 357 -37.70 -31.11 -37.91
N LEU A 358 -36.70 -31.91 -37.49
CA LEU A 358 -35.27 -31.58 -37.66
C LEU A 358 -34.90 -31.50 -39.15
N ASP A 359 -35.65 -32.15 -40.06
CA ASP A 359 -35.41 -32.03 -41.50
C ASP A 359 -35.81 -30.66 -42.07
N LEU A 360 -36.63 -29.91 -41.34
CA LEU A 360 -37.04 -28.54 -41.69
C LEU A 360 -36.22 -27.49 -40.98
N ASP A 361 -35.49 -27.86 -39.93
CA ASP A 361 -34.58 -27.02 -39.11
C ASP A 361 -33.14 -27.35 -39.50
N ARG A 362 -32.65 -26.60 -40.51
CA ARG A 362 -31.42 -26.95 -41.25
C ARG A 362 -30.14 -26.73 -40.41
N ASP A 363 -30.10 -25.73 -39.52
CA ASP A 363 -28.96 -25.36 -38.67
C ASP A 363 -29.14 -25.87 -37.24
N GLY A 364 -30.28 -26.50 -36.94
CA GLY A 364 -30.52 -27.15 -35.65
C GLY A 364 -30.80 -26.20 -34.50
N ASP A 365 -31.05 -24.92 -34.78
CA ASP A 365 -31.24 -23.88 -33.77
C ASP A 365 -32.61 -23.93 -33.07
N GLY A 366 -33.53 -24.80 -33.55
CA GLY A 366 -34.89 -24.99 -33.02
C GLY A 366 -35.94 -24.16 -33.75
N ILE A 367 -35.57 -23.46 -34.87
CA ILE A 367 -36.45 -22.66 -35.70
C ILE A 367 -36.43 -23.18 -37.11
N ALA A 368 -37.45 -23.90 -37.50
CA ALA A 368 -37.58 -24.43 -38.87
C ALA A 368 -38.20 -23.42 -39.81
N CYS A 369 -37.71 -23.38 -41.05
CA CYS A 369 -38.28 -22.61 -42.16
C CYS A 369 -38.27 -21.10 -41.95
N GLU A 370 -37.32 -20.57 -41.20
CA GLU A 370 -37.14 -19.13 -41.07
C GLU A 370 -36.82 -18.42 -42.40
N TYR A 371 -37.16 -17.13 -42.46
CA TYR A 371 -36.78 -16.31 -43.61
C TYR A 371 -35.35 -15.78 -43.43
N HIS A 372 -34.36 -16.42 -44.06
CA HIS A 372 -33.06 -15.78 -44.18
C HIS A 372 -33.23 -14.50 -45.01
N ARG A 373 -33.15 -13.33 -44.39
CA ARG A 373 -32.94 -12.08 -45.16
C ARG A 373 -31.58 -12.23 -45.82
N GLY A 374 -31.59 -12.38 -47.14
CA GLY A 374 -30.38 -12.47 -47.94
C GLY A 374 -29.37 -11.40 -47.57
N ARG A 375 -28.09 -11.83 -47.60
CA ARG A 375 -26.92 -10.95 -47.45
C ARG A 375 -26.94 -9.83 -48.43
#